data_19e37a0c4ec0b728144c00e6e6d649ef
#
_entry.id   19e37a0c4ec0b728144c00e6e6d649ef
#
_cell.length_a   1.000
_cell.length_b   1.000
_cell.length_c   1.000
_cell.angle_alpha   90.00
_cell.angle_beta   90.00
_cell.angle_gamma   90.00
#
_symmetry.space_group_name_H-M   'P 1'
#
loop_
_entity.id
_entity.type
_entity.pdbx_description
1 polymer ?
#
loop_
_entity_poly.entity_id
_entity_poly.type
_entity_poly.pdbx_seq_one_letter_code
_entity_poly.pdbx_strand_id
1 'polypeptide(L)'
;MVIFFILSICVCYAEPVQVVAQQQVNPPITQPQNVSFEACTKMFAINKEKLFYLTLGAVNANRFNVEEIQTQSGYIIFSAANNKYLATIAGIDAQNSILKITPCNDVYIFPPGILIGMYKYIELNLNTEIK
;
A
#
# COMPACT_ATOMS: atom_id res chain seq x y z
N MET A 1 -44.45 -34.76 10.36
CA MET A 1 -43.82 -34.30 10.24
C MET A 1 -43.05 -33.78 9.98
N VAL A 2 -43.13 -33.79 9.94
CA VAL A 2 -42.20 -32.98 9.72
C VAL A 2 -41.35 -32.53 9.35
N ILE A 3 -41.42 -32.46 9.28
CA ILE A 3 -40.65 -31.75 8.95
C ILE A 3 -39.80 -31.27 8.64
N PHE A 4 -39.99 -31.23 8.57
CA PHE A 4 -39.23 -30.45 8.33
C PHE A 4 -38.35 -30.14 8.15
N PHE A 5 -38.65 -30.04 8.07
CA PHE A 5 -37.87 -29.34 7.96
C PHE A 5 -37.10 -28.98 7.74
N ILE A 6 -37.60 -29.06 7.73
CA ILE A 6 -36.88 -28.35 7.58
C ILE A 6 -36.16 -27.89 7.45
N LEU A 7 -36.45 -27.83 7.38
CA LEU A 7 -35.77 -27.04 7.31
C LEU A 7 -34.90 -26.63 7.28
N SER A 8 -35.22 -26.81 7.30
CA SER A 8 -34.37 -26.15 7.37
C SER A 8 -33.55 -25.81 7.20
N ILE A 9 -33.87 -25.83 7.09
CA ILE A 9 -33.05 -25.21 6.98
C ILE A 9 -32.24 -24.79 6.78
N CYS A 10 -32.42 -24.75 6.68
CA CYS A 10 -31.56 -24.01 6.58
C CYS A 10 -30.84 -23.45 6.51
N VAL A 11 -31.09 -23.44 6.47
CA VAL A 11 -30.32 -22.58 6.54
C VAL A 11 -29.36 -22.28 6.40
N CYS A 12 -29.50 -22.32 6.28
CA CYS A 12 -28.49 -21.73 6.25
C CYS A 12 -27.79 -21.39 5.87
N TYR A 13 -27.97 -21.15 5.60
CA TYR A 13 -27.20 -20.43 5.31
C TYR A 13 -26.40 -19.96 5.35
N ALA A 14 -26.79 -19.98 5.31
CA ALA A 14 -25.98 -19.24 5.41
C ALA A 14 -25.33 -18.80 5.38
N GLU A 15 -25.43 -18.63 5.19
CA GLU A 15 -24.67 -17.90 5.22
C GLU A 15 -23.92 -17.45 5.19
N PRO A 16 -24.28 -17.55 5.07
CA PRO A 16 -23.38 -16.84 5.03
C PRO A 16 -22.73 -16.37 4.89
N VAL A 17 -22.83 -16.12 4.82
CA VAL A 17 -21.99 -15.47 4.79
C VAL A 17 -21.31 -15.17 4.56
N GLN A 18 -21.34 -15.00 4.38
CA GLN A 18 -20.55 -14.55 4.24
C GLN A 18 -19.83 -14.15 4.10
N VAL A 19 -20.02 -14.08 3.99
CA VAL A 19 -19.14 -13.60 3.90
C VAL A 19 -18.69 -12.95 3.76
N VAL A 20 -18.84 -12.65 3.75
CA VAL A 20 -18.23 -11.98 3.70
C VAL A 20 -17.55 -11.49 3.75
N ALA A 21 -17.61 -11.31 3.83
CA ALA A 21 -16.85 -10.78 3.92
C ALA A 21 -16.08 -10.58 4.03
N GLN A 22 -16.08 -10.51 3.94
CA GLN A 22 -15.25 -10.32 4.17
C GLN A 22 -14.67 -9.73 3.84
N GLN A 23 -14.78 -9.37 3.57
CA GLN A 23 -14.27 -8.89 3.29
C GLN A 23 -13.73 -8.08 3.38
N GLN A 24 -13.51 -7.69 3.45
CA GLN A 24 -12.94 -7.05 3.58
C GLN A 24 -12.31 -6.37 3.70
N VAL A 25 -12.49 -6.37 3.78
CA VAL A 25 -11.61 -5.69 4.20
C VAL A 25 -10.47 -5.18 3.54
N ASN A 26 -9.83 -5.76 2.78
CA ASN A 26 -8.72 -5.24 2.13
C ASN A 26 -9.09 -4.32 1.06
N PRO A 27 -8.53 -3.14 1.06
CA PRO A 27 -8.83 -2.20 0.01
C PRO A 27 -8.47 -2.83 -1.30
N PRO A 28 -9.26 -2.55 -2.29
CA PRO A 28 -9.00 -3.14 -3.59
C PRO A 28 -7.78 -2.51 -4.22
N ILE A 29 -6.64 -3.11 -3.93
CA ILE A 29 -5.42 -2.73 -4.60
C ILE A 29 -5.49 -3.10 -6.06
N THR A 30 -6.43 -3.96 -6.42
CA THR A 30 -6.47 -4.53 -7.74
C THR A 30 -7.16 -3.68 -8.79
N GLN A 31 -7.83 -2.59 -8.39
CA GLN A 31 -8.60 -1.78 -9.32
C GLN A 31 -7.79 -0.59 -9.82
N PRO A 32 -7.32 -0.62 -11.10
CA PRO A 32 -6.61 0.55 -11.63
C PRO A 32 -7.54 1.74 -11.80
N GLN A 33 -7.02 2.91 -11.54
CA GLN A 33 -7.73 4.17 -11.68
C GLN A 33 -6.75 5.24 -12.12
N ASN A 34 -7.27 6.34 -12.64
CA ASN A 34 -6.43 7.49 -12.93
C ASN A 34 -5.87 8.06 -11.64
N VAL A 35 -4.56 8.23 -11.59
CA VAL A 35 -3.88 8.75 -10.41
C VAL A 35 -3.21 10.06 -10.76
N SER A 36 -3.44 11.10 -9.96
CA SER A 36 -2.87 12.40 -10.22
C SER A 36 -1.40 12.43 -9.82
N PHE A 37 -0.64 13.36 -10.42
CA PHE A 37 0.76 13.55 -10.03
C PHE A 37 0.87 13.97 -8.57
N GLU A 38 -0.07 14.77 -8.10
CA GLU A 38 -0.05 15.25 -6.71
C GLU A 38 -0.17 14.10 -5.74
N ALA A 39 -0.96 13.10 -6.09
CA ALA A 39 -1.10 11.93 -5.23
C ALA A 39 0.17 11.10 -5.14
N CYS A 40 1.05 11.24 -6.13
CA CYS A 40 2.29 10.49 -6.18
C CYS A 40 3.40 11.08 -5.33
N THR A 41 3.18 12.26 -4.76
CA THR A 41 4.21 12.94 -3.96
C THR A 41 3.64 13.31 -2.62
N LYS A 42 4.41 13.05 -1.56
CA LYS A 42 3.96 13.39 -0.22
C LYS A 42 5.14 13.77 0.65
N MET A 43 4.97 14.84 1.45
CA MET A 43 5.99 15.29 2.37
C MET A 43 5.76 14.68 3.74
N PHE A 44 6.85 14.31 4.40
CA PHE A 44 6.81 13.76 5.75
C PHE A 44 7.74 14.56 6.66
N ALA A 45 7.34 14.73 7.91
CA ALA A 45 8.13 15.49 8.89
C ALA A 45 9.17 14.58 9.54
N ILE A 46 10.06 14.04 8.72
CA ILE A 46 11.19 13.21 9.17
C ILE A 46 12.33 13.43 8.21
N ASN A 47 13.55 13.06 8.64
CA ASN A 47 14.70 13.23 7.76
C ASN A 47 14.67 12.18 6.67
N LYS A 48 15.45 12.41 5.63
CA LYS A 48 15.42 11.59 4.44
C LYS A 48 15.86 10.15 4.72
N GLU A 49 16.81 9.96 5.61
CA GLU A 49 17.30 8.62 5.91
C GLU A 49 16.21 7.77 6.55
N LYS A 50 15.52 8.33 7.53
CA LYS A 50 14.42 7.62 8.17
C LYS A 50 13.30 7.36 7.19
N LEU A 51 12.98 8.34 6.34
CA LEU A 51 11.94 8.13 5.33
C LEU A 51 12.32 7.00 4.38
N PHE A 52 13.60 6.92 4.01
CA PHE A 52 14.04 5.85 3.12
C PHE A 52 13.75 4.48 3.74
N TYR A 53 14.11 4.29 5.00
CA TYR A 53 13.90 3.00 5.65
C TYR A 53 12.44 2.71 5.93
N LEU A 54 11.65 3.74 6.24
CA LEU A 54 10.22 3.55 6.39
C LEU A 54 9.57 3.19 5.06
N THR A 55 10.05 3.78 3.96
CA THR A 55 9.54 3.44 2.64
C THR A 55 9.85 1.98 2.31
N LEU A 56 11.06 1.54 2.61
CA LEU A 56 11.41 0.14 2.41
C LEU A 56 10.53 -0.78 3.24
N GLY A 57 10.31 -0.39 4.51
CA GLY A 57 9.40 -1.15 5.38
C GLY A 57 7.98 -1.19 4.84
N ALA A 58 7.54 -0.09 4.22
CA ALA A 58 6.21 -0.02 3.65
C ALA A 58 6.07 -1.00 2.48
N VAL A 59 7.10 -1.10 1.64
CA VAL A 59 7.09 -2.07 0.54
C VAL A 59 6.91 -3.48 1.10
N ASN A 60 7.67 -3.80 2.14
CA ASN A 60 7.60 -5.14 2.73
C ASN A 60 6.27 -5.38 3.43
N ALA A 61 5.78 -4.39 4.15
CA ALA A 61 4.53 -4.54 4.91
C ALA A 61 3.33 -4.73 4.00
N ASN A 62 3.37 -4.13 2.82
CA ASN A 62 2.30 -4.26 1.84
C ASN A 62 2.50 -5.49 0.94
N ARG A 63 3.55 -6.26 1.20
CA ARG A 63 3.86 -7.48 0.46
C ARG A 63 4.16 -7.24 -1.00
N PHE A 64 4.69 -6.07 -1.29
CA PHE A 64 5.23 -5.78 -2.61
C PHE A 64 6.64 -6.33 -2.70
N ASN A 65 7.16 -6.47 -3.90
CA ASN A 65 8.50 -7.04 -4.11
C ASN A 65 9.51 -5.95 -4.37
N VAL A 66 10.60 -5.95 -3.60
CA VAL A 66 11.71 -5.04 -3.84
C VAL A 66 12.51 -5.55 -5.01
N GLU A 67 12.70 -4.70 -6.02
CA GLU A 67 13.49 -5.05 -7.19
C GLU A 67 14.89 -4.47 -7.13
N GLU A 68 15.02 -3.25 -6.60
CA GLU A 68 16.30 -2.57 -6.55
C GLU A 68 16.29 -1.56 -5.44
N ILE A 69 17.42 -1.42 -4.73
CA ILE A 69 17.58 -0.46 -3.66
C ILE A 69 18.86 0.33 -3.93
N GLN A 70 18.75 1.66 -3.85
CA GLN A 70 19.92 2.54 -3.94
C GLN A 70 19.88 3.52 -2.79
N THR A 71 20.69 3.24 -1.77
CA THR A 71 20.67 4.09 -0.57
C THR A 71 21.29 5.46 -0.83
N GLN A 72 22.33 5.53 -1.62
CA GLN A 72 23.00 6.81 -1.87
C GLN A 72 22.12 7.76 -2.67
N SER A 73 21.52 7.24 -3.73
CA SER A 73 20.63 8.07 -4.56
C SER A 73 19.27 8.25 -3.91
N GLY A 74 18.91 7.39 -2.97
CA GLY A 74 17.66 7.52 -2.28
C GLY A 74 16.47 7.02 -3.09
N TYR A 75 16.58 5.84 -3.73
CA TYR A 75 15.44 5.31 -4.44
C TYR A 75 15.27 3.81 -4.21
N ILE A 76 14.06 3.37 -4.40
CA ILE A 76 13.68 1.96 -4.32
C ILE A 76 12.79 1.67 -5.51
N ILE A 77 13.11 0.61 -6.26
CA ILE A 77 12.20 0.12 -7.29
C ILE A 77 11.53 -1.12 -6.74
N PHE A 78 10.21 -1.14 -6.82
CA PHE A 78 9.45 -2.27 -6.33
C PHE A 78 8.36 -2.62 -7.32
N SER A 79 7.86 -3.85 -7.24
CA SER A 79 6.77 -4.29 -8.09
C SER A 79 5.54 -4.57 -7.24
N ALA A 80 4.38 -4.24 -7.79
CA ALA A 80 3.10 -4.46 -7.17
C ALA A 80 2.05 -4.50 -8.28
N ALA A 81 1.07 -5.38 -8.16
CA ALA A 81 -0.03 -5.47 -9.11
C ALA A 81 0.48 -5.56 -10.55
N ASN A 82 1.52 -6.36 -10.78
CA ASN A 82 2.09 -6.64 -12.11
C ASN A 82 2.76 -5.44 -12.79
N ASN A 83 3.11 -4.42 -12.01
CA ASN A 83 3.82 -3.25 -12.54
C ASN A 83 4.97 -2.90 -11.62
N LYS A 84 5.88 -2.09 -12.14
CA LYS A 84 7.01 -1.60 -11.36
C LYS A 84 6.84 -0.13 -11.04
N TYR A 85 7.30 0.24 -9.86
CA TYR A 85 7.19 1.61 -9.37
C TYR A 85 8.53 2.07 -8.84
N LEU A 86 8.78 3.35 -9.02
CA LEU A 86 9.98 3.99 -8.51
C LEU A 86 9.62 4.88 -7.33
N ALA A 87 10.15 4.56 -6.17
CA ALA A 87 10.00 5.39 -4.98
C ALA A 87 11.28 6.18 -4.81
N THR A 88 11.18 7.49 -4.89
CA THR A 88 12.32 8.40 -4.75
C THR A 88 12.17 9.19 -3.46
N ILE A 89 13.22 9.22 -2.67
CA ILE A 89 13.23 9.93 -1.40
C ILE A 89 14.21 11.09 -1.50
N ALA A 90 13.72 12.29 -1.24
CA ALA A 90 14.54 13.51 -1.31
C ALA A 90 14.41 14.30 -0.03
N GLY A 91 15.53 14.75 0.51
CA GLY A 91 15.51 15.56 1.71
C GLY A 91 15.23 17.01 1.39
N ILE A 92 14.40 17.65 2.21
CA ILE A 92 14.21 19.10 2.15
C ILE A 92 15.13 19.76 3.16
N ASP A 93 15.10 19.25 4.38
CA ASP A 93 15.99 19.72 5.45
C ASP A 93 16.16 18.57 6.45
N ALA A 94 16.73 18.86 7.61
CA ALA A 94 17.03 17.83 8.59
C ALA A 94 15.78 17.17 9.17
N GLN A 95 14.62 17.80 9.01
CA GLN A 95 13.40 17.32 9.65
C GLN A 95 12.26 17.10 8.67
N ASN A 96 12.49 17.30 7.40
CA ASN A 96 11.45 17.14 6.38
C ASN A 96 12.02 16.49 5.14
N SER A 97 11.24 15.62 4.55
CA SER A 97 11.63 14.95 3.31
C SER A 97 10.40 14.64 2.49
N ILE A 98 10.63 14.30 1.23
CA ILE A 98 9.58 14.04 0.27
C ILE A 98 9.73 12.63 -0.26
N LEU A 99 8.62 11.93 -0.36
CA LEU A 99 8.53 10.64 -1.03
C LEU A 99 7.73 10.82 -2.31
N LYS A 100 8.28 10.36 -3.41
CA LYS A 100 7.61 10.38 -4.70
C LYS A 100 7.56 8.96 -5.23
N ILE A 101 6.37 8.48 -5.55
CA ILE A 101 6.19 7.12 -6.07
C ILE A 101 5.55 7.24 -7.45
N THR A 102 6.27 6.78 -8.47
CA THR A 102 5.79 6.91 -9.84
C THR A 102 5.87 5.57 -10.55
N PRO A 103 4.96 5.32 -11.51
CA PRO A 103 5.05 4.08 -12.28
C PRO A 103 6.23 4.15 -13.25
N CYS A 104 6.97 3.05 -13.33
CA CYS A 104 8.16 3.02 -14.19
C CYS A 104 7.82 3.12 -15.66
N ASN A 105 6.60 2.77 -16.04
CA ASN A 105 6.15 2.84 -17.44
C ASN A 105 5.50 4.18 -17.80
N ASP A 106 5.47 5.13 -16.86
CA ASP A 106 4.89 6.46 -17.04
C ASP A 106 3.39 6.44 -17.33
N VAL A 107 2.72 5.33 -17.07
CA VAL A 107 1.28 5.24 -17.24
C VAL A 107 0.62 5.44 -15.89
N TYR A 108 -0.07 6.57 -15.72
CA TYR A 108 -0.66 6.93 -14.42
C TYR A 108 -2.06 6.40 -14.27
N ILE A 109 -2.24 5.15 -14.69
CA ILE A 109 -3.45 4.38 -14.44
C ILE A 109 -3.02 3.12 -13.70
N PHE A 110 -3.25 3.10 -12.39
CA PHE A 110 -2.83 1.97 -11.58
C PHE A 110 -3.65 1.97 -10.28
N PRO A 111 -3.58 0.89 -9.50
CA PRO A 111 -4.37 0.85 -8.26
C PRO A 111 -3.87 1.91 -7.26
N PRO A 112 -4.72 2.86 -6.88
CA PRO A 112 -4.29 3.90 -5.92
C PRO A 112 -4.01 3.33 -4.54
N GLY A 113 -4.49 2.13 -4.25
CA GLY A 113 -4.18 1.47 -2.98
C GLY A 113 -2.69 1.27 -2.76
N ILE A 114 -1.90 1.25 -3.84
CA ILE A 114 -0.45 1.15 -3.71
C ILE A 114 0.09 2.36 -2.97
N LEU A 115 -0.30 3.57 -3.39
CA LEU A 115 0.13 4.79 -2.73
C LEU A 115 -0.45 4.88 -1.32
N ILE A 116 -1.73 4.59 -1.19
CA ILE A 116 -2.42 4.69 0.09
C ILE A 116 -1.78 3.76 1.11
N GLY A 117 -1.50 2.53 0.72
CA GLY A 117 -0.88 1.57 1.61
C GLY A 117 0.52 1.99 2.05
N MET A 118 1.30 2.52 1.11
CA MET A 118 2.65 2.97 1.43
C MET A 118 2.62 4.17 2.38
N TYR A 119 1.81 5.18 2.06
CA TYR A 119 1.74 6.38 2.89
C TYR A 119 1.21 6.07 4.28
N LYS A 120 0.21 5.20 4.35
CA LYS A 120 -0.39 4.87 5.64
C LYS A 120 0.62 4.17 6.55
N TYR A 121 1.39 3.24 6.01
CA TYR A 121 2.42 2.57 6.79
C TYR A 121 3.42 3.59 7.35
N ILE A 122 3.87 4.50 6.49
CA ILE A 122 4.86 5.48 6.90
C ILE A 122 4.28 6.39 7.99
N GLU A 123 3.05 6.85 7.80
CA GLU A 123 2.41 7.73 8.77
C GLU A 123 2.23 7.06 10.13
N LEU A 124 1.91 5.78 10.12
CA LEU A 124 1.73 5.04 11.36
C LEU A 124 3.05 4.80 12.09
N ASN A 125 4.17 4.93 11.39
CA ASN A 125 5.47 4.60 11.95
C ASN A 125 6.42 5.78 12.04
N LEU A 126 5.90 7.01 11.92
CA LEU A 126 6.76 8.20 11.94
C LEU A 126 7.58 8.31 13.22
N ASN A 127 7.03 7.85 14.34
CA ASN A 127 7.71 7.96 15.63
C ASN A 127 8.44 6.69 16.01
N THR A 128 8.49 5.72 15.12
CA THR A 128 9.18 4.47 15.41
C THR A 128 10.67 4.67 15.30
N GLU A 129 11.38 4.12 16.27
CA GLU A 129 12.83 4.20 16.27
C GLU A 129 13.41 3.16 15.32
N ILE A 130 14.34 3.58 14.49
CA ILE A 130 14.99 2.68 13.52
C ILE A 130 16.36 2.33 14.05
N LYS A 131 16.63 1.05 14.14
CA LYS A 131 17.90 0.56 14.66
C LYS A 131 18.75 -0.09 13.61
#